data_7e322e2ed93dbf0758dd26ed75f7e582
#
_entry.id   7e322e2ed93dbf0758dd26ed75f7e582
#
_cell.length_a   1.000
_cell.length_b   1.000
_cell.length_c   1.000
_cell.angle_alpha   90.00
_cell.angle_beta   90.00
_cell.angle_gamma   90.00
#
_symmetry.space_group_name_H-M   'P 1'
#
loop_
_entity.id
_entity.type
_entity.pdbx_description
1 polymer ?
#
loop_
_entity_poly.entity_id
_entity_poly.type
_entity_poly.pdbx_seq_one_letter_code
_entity_poly.pdbx_strand_id
1 'polypeptide(L)'
;LARHPKFNPALHTITLLEAAPSVAAGASGKAGGLLGLWAYPSSLVPLSYRLHSELAAEHDGANRWGYRKLKCGSVEAVVTKKRLSELQNAAVEDGKTWEKLPKQDQAAKELLQDEELPTDLDWIDREVVRGWAEMGSPGATETAQVHPYHFTTSIAELAQKAGATIKTNAKVTRLITSKRSVEAVEFLDRTTDETHKITDVTDIIVAAGPWTGRILPRSKVEGLRAHSVVYDVNVTPYAVFTDIELPSDFIPEHRAKMGQKRQHKGRVDPEIYARPFGEAYACGKSLNNQHDHSTNRGPCIECYTRRTRQRRPTTRYGRPGPI
;
A
#
# COMPACT_ATOMS: atom_id res chain seq x y z
N LEU A 1 7.88 -2.32 22.71
CA LEU A 1 8.37 -1.83 24.00
C LEU A 1 7.26 -1.88 25.06
N ALA A 2 6.10 -1.29 24.84
CA ALA A 2 5.00 -1.27 25.82
C ALA A 2 4.48 -2.66 26.25
N ARG A 3 4.73 -3.70 25.46
CA ARG A 3 4.41 -5.11 25.79
C ARG A 3 5.61 -5.87 26.40
N HIS A 4 6.76 -5.23 26.55
CA HIS A 4 7.91 -5.90 27.11
C HIS A 4 7.66 -6.25 28.58
N PRO A 5 7.97 -7.48 29.05
CA PRO A 5 7.66 -7.90 30.45
C PRO A 5 8.30 -7.02 31.54
N LYS A 6 9.39 -6.34 31.21
CA LYS A 6 10.07 -5.39 32.14
C LYS A 6 9.51 -3.97 32.07
N PHE A 7 8.59 -3.67 31.15
CA PHE A 7 7.98 -2.34 31.07
C PHE A 7 6.99 -2.17 32.21
N ASN A 8 7.17 -1.10 32.97
CA ASN A 8 6.25 -0.70 34.03
C ASN A 8 5.89 0.77 33.80
N PRO A 9 4.62 1.07 33.43
CA PRO A 9 4.21 2.45 33.12
C PRO A 9 4.29 3.41 34.33
N ALA A 10 4.41 2.91 35.55
CA ALA A 10 4.65 3.74 36.73
C ALA A 10 6.11 4.19 36.88
N LEU A 11 7.05 3.49 36.23
CA LEU A 11 8.49 3.75 36.31
C LEU A 11 9.11 4.19 34.99
N HIS A 12 8.51 3.79 33.87
CA HIS A 12 9.06 4.00 32.53
C HIS A 12 8.07 4.80 31.67
N THR A 13 8.59 5.76 30.94
CA THR A 13 7.81 6.54 29.97
C THR A 13 8.20 6.16 28.55
N ILE A 14 7.19 5.89 27.71
CA ILE A 14 7.37 5.74 26.27
C ILE A 14 6.61 6.86 25.59
N THR A 15 7.33 7.72 24.87
CA THR A 15 6.72 8.82 24.09
C THR A 15 7.02 8.62 22.61
N LEU A 16 5.98 8.54 21.78
CA LEU A 16 6.06 8.57 20.32
C LEU A 16 5.74 9.97 19.82
N LEU A 17 6.63 10.55 19.02
CA LEU A 17 6.44 11.84 18.36
C LEU A 17 6.13 11.61 16.89
N GLU A 18 4.97 12.07 16.43
CA GLU A 18 4.54 12.04 15.03
C GLU A 18 4.37 13.46 14.50
N ALA A 19 5.03 13.77 13.39
CA ALA A 19 4.99 15.10 12.80
C ALA A 19 3.66 15.45 12.12
N ALA A 20 2.90 14.43 11.70
CA ALA A 20 1.59 14.59 11.09
C ALA A 20 0.48 14.77 12.15
N PRO A 21 -0.70 15.27 11.76
CA PRO A 21 -1.83 15.40 12.68
C PRO A 21 -2.44 14.06 13.12
N SER A 22 -2.04 12.94 12.50
CA SER A 22 -2.48 11.61 12.88
C SER A 22 -1.38 10.57 12.64
N VAL A 23 -1.41 9.47 13.36
CA VAL A 23 -0.58 8.30 13.06
C VAL A 23 -0.94 7.71 11.70
N ALA A 24 -0.08 6.88 11.14
CA ALA A 24 -0.26 6.23 9.84
C ALA A 24 -0.34 7.20 8.63
N ALA A 25 0.05 8.45 8.76
CA ALA A 25 0.01 9.43 7.68
C ALA A 25 1.06 9.19 6.58
N GLY A 26 2.14 8.50 6.91
CA GLY A 26 3.23 8.16 6.00
C GLY A 26 3.03 6.83 5.25
N ALA A 27 4.14 6.22 4.82
CA ALA A 27 4.15 4.97 4.08
C ALA A 27 3.46 3.81 4.82
N SER A 28 3.57 3.76 6.15
CA SER A 28 2.96 2.70 6.98
C SER A 28 1.44 2.63 6.84
N GLY A 29 0.75 3.74 6.57
CA GLY A 29 -0.71 3.74 6.35
C GLY A 29 -1.13 3.70 4.89
N LYS A 30 -0.19 3.88 3.95
CA LYS A 30 -0.47 4.03 2.50
C LYS A 30 0.03 2.86 1.65
N ALA A 31 0.64 1.85 2.26
CA ALA A 31 1.16 0.67 1.57
C ALA A 31 0.05 -0.25 1.04
N GLY A 32 0.40 -1.24 0.22
CA GLY A 32 -0.53 -2.25 -0.30
C GLY A 32 -0.99 -3.26 0.74
N GLY A 33 -0.17 -3.50 1.78
CA GLY A 33 -0.52 -4.37 2.91
C GLY A 33 -0.27 -5.85 2.69
N LEU A 34 0.47 -6.22 1.66
CA LEU A 34 0.83 -7.60 1.37
C LEU A 34 1.89 -8.11 2.36
N LEU A 35 1.69 -9.32 2.86
CA LEU A 35 2.59 -10.05 3.74
C LEU A 35 2.94 -11.38 3.07
N GLY A 36 4.15 -11.51 2.54
CA GLY A 36 4.59 -12.72 1.86
C GLY A 36 5.69 -13.41 2.64
N LEU A 37 5.51 -14.69 3.00
CA LEU A 37 6.56 -15.49 3.62
C LEU A 37 7.75 -15.72 2.67
N TRP A 38 7.49 -15.63 1.37
CA TRP A 38 8.46 -15.69 0.27
C TRP A 38 9.21 -14.36 0.02
N ALA A 39 8.85 -13.28 0.72
CA ALA A 39 9.44 -11.96 0.55
C ALA A 39 10.88 -11.88 1.11
N TYR A 40 11.49 -10.72 1.01
CA TYR A 40 12.85 -10.48 1.50
C TYR A 40 12.87 -9.26 2.47
N PRO A 41 13.88 -9.17 3.33
CA PRO A 41 15.01 -10.09 3.51
C PRO A 41 14.60 -11.35 4.30
N SER A 42 15.04 -12.51 3.83
CA SER A 42 14.70 -13.81 4.41
C SER A 42 15.03 -13.96 5.89
N SER A 43 15.97 -13.17 6.40
CA SER A 43 16.35 -13.15 7.83
C SER A 43 15.28 -12.53 8.75
N LEU A 44 14.40 -11.67 8.23
CA LEU A 44 13.38 -10.96 9.01
C LEU A 44 11.95 -11.43 8.70
N VAL A 45 11.73 -11.87 7.49
CA VAL A 45 10.37 -12.19 6.99
C VAL A 45 9.66 -13.27 7.82
N PRO A 46 10.28 -14.41 8.18
CA PRO A 46 9.58 -15.44 8.97
C PRO A 46 9.10 -14.92 10.32
N LEU A 47 9.92 -14.14 11.01
CA LEU A 47 9.55 -13.53 12.29
C LEU A 47 8.43 -12.52 12.10
N SER A 48 8.55 -11.62 11.12
CA SER A 48 7.55 -10.59 10.83
C SER A 48 6.19 -11.21 10.47
N TYR A 49 6.19 -12.21 9.58
CA TYR A 49 4.99 -12.91 9.15
C TYR A 49 4.26 -13.58 10.33
N ARG A 50 5.02 -14.30 11.18
CA ARG A 50 4.50 -14.93 12.39
C ARG A 50 3.89 -13.91 13.35
N LEU A 51 4.61 -12.81 13.64
CA LEU A 51 4.12 -11.76 14.54
C LEU A 51 2.83 -11.08 14.03
N HIS A 52 2.67 -10.89 12.73
CA HIS A 52 1.41 -10.39 12.18
C HIS A 52 0.25 -11.36 12.42
N SER A 53 0.49 -12.67 12.28
CA SER A 53 -0.51 -13.70 12.55
C SER A 53 -0.87 -13.78 14.04
N GLU A 54 0.13 -13.78 14.91
CA GLU A 54 -0.05 -13.81 16.37
C GLU A 54 -0.83 -12.58 16.87
N LEU A 55 -0.46 -11.38 16.43
CA LEU A 55 -1.16 -10.14 16.76
C LEU A 55 -2.61 -10.15 16.26
N ALA A 56 -2.83 -10.71 15.07
CA ALA A 56 -4.18 -10.80 14.51
C ALA A 56 -5.04 -11.76 15.34
N ALA A 57 -4.51 -12.89 15.77
CA ALA A 57 -5.22 -13.84 16.63
C ALA A 57 -5.51 -13.25 18.02
N GLU A 58 -4.54 -12.54 18.61
CA GLU A 58 -4.67 -11.96 19.96
C GLU A 58 -5.66 -10.79 20.03
N HIS A 59 -5.74 -9.98 18.96
CA HIS A 59 -6.43 -8.70 18.99
C HIS A 59 -7.56 -8.56 17.97
N ASP A 60 -8.13 -9.67 17.53
CA ASP A 60 -9.22 -9.67 16.52
C ASP A 60 -8.83 -8.94 15.22
N GLY A 61 -7.65 -9.26 14.71
CA GLY A 61 -7.07 -8.59 13.55
C GLY A 61 -7.88 -8.74 12.26
N ALA A 62 -8.67 -9.81 12.14
CA ALA A 62 -9.57 -10.01 11.01
C ALA A 62 -10.60 -8.87 10.91
N ASN A 63 -11.23 -8.49 12.02
CA ASN A 63 -12.21 -7.41 12.05
C ASN A 63 -11.58 -6.02 12.18
N ARG A 64 -10.49 -5.89 12.93
CA ARG A 64 -9.89 -4.57 13.20
C ARG A 64 -9.06 -4.01 12.06
N TRP A 65 -8.28 -4.85 11.37
CA TRP A 65 -7.43 -4.42 10.27
C TRP A 65 -7.42 -5.35 9.08
N GLY A 66 -8.41 -6.24 8.99
CA GLY A 66 -8.63 -7.08 7.83
C GLY A 66 -7.53 -8.11 7.59
N TYR A 67 -6.87 -8.62 8.67
CA TYR A 67 -5.90 -9.70 8.51
C TYR A 67 -6.56 -10.92 7.87
N ARG A 68 -6.01 -11.37 6.76
CA ARG A 68 -6.49 -12.58 6.07
C ARG A 68 -5.40 -13.23 5.26
N LYS A 69 -5.50 -14.54 5.04
CA LYS A 69 -4.77 -15.25 4.01
C LYS A 69 -5.37 -14.92 2.66
N LEU A 70 -4.55 -14.88 1.61
CA LEU A 70 -5.02 -14.68 0.24
C LEU A 70 -4.12 -15.43 -0.73
N LYS A 71 -4.63 -15.63 -1.94
CA LYS A 71 -3.87 -16.19 -3.06
C LYS A 71 -3.02 -15.09 -3.71
N CYS A 72 -1.88 -15.48 -4.26
CA CYS A 72 -0.95 -14.59 -4.91
C CYS A 72 -0.45 -15.20 -6.21
N GLY A 73 -0.30 -14.39 -7.24
CA GLY A 73 0.27 -14.88 -8.49
C GLY A 73 0.75 -13.78 -9.42
N SER A 74 1.41 -14.20 -10.48
CA SER A 74 1.90 -13.35 -11.56
C SER A 74 1.06 -13.56 -12.82
N VAL A 75 0.70 -12.47 -13.48
CA VAL A 75 -0.05 -12.45 -14.74
C VAL A 75 0.78 -11.80 -15.83
N GLU A 76 0.93 -12.50 -16.94
CA GLU A 76 1.36 -11.91 -18.18
C GLU A 76 0.14 -11.57 -19.05
N ALA A 77 0.07 -10.35 -19.56
CA ALA A 77 -1.05 -9.88 -20.35
C ALA A 77 -0.62 -9.08 -21.58
N VAL A 78 -1.36 -9.19 -22.66
CA VAL A 78 -1.17 -8.42 -23.89
C VAL A 78 -2.46 -7.70 -24.23
N VAL A 79 -2.46 -6.40 -24.16
CA VAL A 79 -3.60 -5.55 -24.51
C VAL A 79 -3.48 -5.15 -25.99
N THR A 80 -4.39 -5.64 -26.83
CA THR A 80 -4.45 -5.25 -28.24
C THR A 80 -5.16 -3.90 -28.43
N LYS A 81 -4.92 -3.22 -29.57
CA LYS A 81 -5.63 -1.99 -29.91
C LYS A 81 -7.16 -2.19 -29.97
N LYS A 82 -7.58 -3.31 -30.53
CA LYS A 82 -9.01 -3.68 -30.61
C LYS A 82 -9.60 -3.77 -29.21
N ARG A 83 -8.98 -4.54 -28.32
CA ARG A 83 -9.45 -4.70 -26.93
C ARG A 83 -9.46 -3.39 -26.15
N LEU A 84 -8.42 -2.59 -26.33
CA LEU A 84 -8.36 -1.26 -25.71
C LEU A 84 -9.51 -0.35 -26.13
N SER A 85 -9.85 -0.36 -27.43
CA SER A 85 -10.99 0.42 -27.95
C SER A 85 -12.33 -0.10 -27.43
N GLU A 86 -12.51 -1.42 -27.33
CA GLU A 86 -13.69 -2.05 -26.72
C GLU A 86 -13.87 -1.62 -25.26
N LEU A 87 -12.81 -1.68 -24.45
CA LEU A 87 -12.83 -1.28 -23.05
C LEU A 87 -13.10 0.22 -22.88
N GLN A 88 -12.55 1.07 -23.75
CA GLN A 88 -12.80 2.49 -23.72
C GLN A 88 -14.26 2.84 -24.09
N ASN A 89 -14.81 2.17 -25.09
CA ASN A 89 -16.21 2.35 -25.49
C ASN A 89 -17.18 1.82 -24.43
N ALA A 90 -16.87 0.70 -23.80
CA ALA A 90 -17.64 0.12 -22.70
C ALA A 90 -17.67 1.04 -21.46
N ALA A 91 -16.61 1.80 -21.20
CA ALA A 91 -16.58 2.78 -20.11
C ALA A 91 -17.45 4.00 -20.35
N VAL A 92 -17.88 4.25 -21.61
CA VAL A 92 -18.76 5.35 -22.00
C VAL A 92 -20.24 4.91 -21.98
N GLU A 93 -20.53 3.65 -22.25
CA GLU A 93 -21.86 3.05 -22.21
C GLU A 93 -22.11 2.40 -20.84
N ASP A 94 -22.68 3.17 -19.97
CA ASP A 94 -23.32 2.85 -18.70
C ASP A 94 -23.37 1.35 -18.26
N GLY A 95 -22.45 0.96 -17.40
CA GLY A 95 -22.65 0.03 -16.29
C GLY A 95 -23.05 -1.43 -16.52
N LYS A 96 -23.25 -1.95 -17.72
CA LYS A 96 -23.75 -3.32 -17.98
C LYS A 96 -23.00 -4.16 -19.02
N THR A 97 -21.82 -3.78 -19.44
CA THR A 97 -21.13 -4.42 -20.57
C THR A 97 -20.27 -5.64 -20.23
N TRP A 98 -20.15 -6.04 -18.98
CA TRP A 98 -19.45 -7.27 -18.59
C TRP A 98 -20.21 -8.58 -18.92
N GLU A 99 -21.51 -8.51 -19.29
CA GLU A 99 -22.33 -9.66 -19.63
C GLU A 99 -22.26 -10.11 -21.12
N LYS A 100 -21.58 -9.36 -21.99
CA LYS A 100 -21.44 -9.69 -23.42
C LYS A 100 -19.98 -9.77 -23.83
N LEU A 101 -19.33 -10.87 -23.45
CA LEU A 101 -17.99 -11.19 -23.94
C LEU A 101 -18.06 -11.89 -25.34
N PRO A 102 -17.26 -11.47 -26.33
CA PRO A 102 -17.13 -12.20 -27.58
C PRO A 102 -16.55 -13.60 -27.37
N LYS A 103 -16.96 -14.54 -28.19
CA LYS A 103 -16.43 -15.92 -28.15
C LYS A 103 -14.93 -15.95 -28.38
N GLN A 104 -14.22 -16.71 -27.57
CA GLN A 104 -12.77 -16.90 -27.59
C GLN A 104 -12.24 -17.29 -28.97
N ASP A 105 -11.16 -16.65 -29.38
CA ASP A 105 -10.37 -17.07 -30.53
C ASP A 105 -9.54 -18.28 -30.11
N GLN A 106 -9.75 -19.42 -30.80
CA GLN A 106 -9.18 -20.73 -30.48
C GLN A 106 -7.64 -20.75 -30.61
N ALA A 107 -7.09 -19.87 -31.46
CA ALA A 107 -5.65 -19.75 -31.68
C ALA A 107 -4.91 -19.13 -30.48
N ALA A 108 -5.61 -18.37 -29.62
CA ALA A 108 -5.02 -17.83 -28.38
C ALA A 108 -4.85 -18.88 -27.28
N LYS A 109 -5.62 -19.99 -27.35
CA LYS A 109 -5.54 -21.09 -26.38
C LYS A 109 -4.29 -21.97 -26.54
N GLU A 110 -3.74 -22.06 -27.74
CA GLU A 110 -2.58 -22.91 -28.03
C GLU A 110 -1.24 -22.29 -27.57
N LEU A 111 -1.22 -21.03 -27.17
CA LEU A 111 -0.03 -20.30 -26.71
C LEU A 111 0.05 -20.13 -25.18
N LEU A 112 -0.96 -20.60 -24.44
CA LEU A 112 -0.97 -20.54 -22.97
C LEU A 112 -0.11 -21.67 -22.43
N GLN A 113 1.03 -21.33 -21.85
CA GLN A 113 1.84 -22.26 -21.08
C GLN A 113 1.29 -22.38 -19.66
N ASP A 114 0.91 -23.57 -19.31
CA ASP A 114 1.02 -24.36 -18.09
C ASP A 114 0.09 -24.11 -16.90
N GLU A 115 -0.47 -22.97 -16.62
CA GLU A 115 -1.48 -22.83 -15.57
C GLU A 115 -2.67 -21.98 -16.04
N GLU A 116 -3.88 -22.52 -15.91
CA GLU A 116 -5.09 -21.74 -16.19
C GLU A 116 -5.29 -20.68 -15.10
N LEU A 117 -5.65 -19.46 -15.53
CA LEU A 117 -6.04 -18.40 -14.60
C LEU A 117 -7.16 -18.92 -13.67
N PRO A 118 -7.03 -18.80 -12.34
CA PRO A 118 -8.02 -19.28 -11.39
C PRO A 118 -9.43 -18.78 -11.73
N THR A 119 -10.43 -19.67 -11.63
CA THR A 119 -11.82 -19.34 -12.00
C THR A 119 -12.43 -18.28 -11.08
N ASP A 120 -11.98 -18.22 -9.82
CA ASP A 120 -12.39 -17.25 -8.81
C ASP A 120 -11.61 -15.92 -8.87
N LEU A 121 -10.61 -15.78 -9.75
CA LEU A 121 -9.97 -14.52 -10.08
C LEU A 121 -10.78 -13.81 -11.20
N ASP A 122 -11.88 -13.18 -10.80
CA ASP A 122 -12.96 -12.72 -11.68
C ASP A 122 -12.82 -11.26 -12.15
N TRP A 123 -11.86 -10.53 -11.62
CA TRP A 123 -11.65 -9.11 -11.94
C TRP A 123 -10.50 -8.85 -12.93
N ILE A 124 -9.89 -9.90 -13.48
CA ILE A 124 -8.93 -9.83 -14.58
C ILE A 124 -9.61 -10.24 -15.88
N ASP A 125 -9.43 -9.44 -16.91
CA ASP A 125 -9.90 -9.73 -18.25
C ASP A 125 -9.13 -10.92 -18.84
N ARG A 126 -9.76 -12.08 -18.90
CA ARG A 126 -9.16 -13.34 -19.39
C ARG A 126 -8.70 -13.29 -20.84
N GLU A 127 -9.31 -12.44 -21.67
CA GLU A 127 -8.96 -12.33 -23.08
C GLU A 127 -7.57 -11.72 -23.31
N VAL A 128 -7.08 -10.94 -22.37
CA VAL A 128 -5.74 -10.32 -22.47
C VAL A 128 -4.66 -11.14 -21.78
N VAL A 129 -5.02 -12.15 -20.98
CA VAL A 129 -4.06 -12.98 -20.25
C VAL A 129 -3.34 -13.92 -21.21
N ARG A 130 -2.02 -14.05 -21.05
CA ARG A 130 -1.13 -14.94 -21.80
C ARG A 130 -0.50 -15.99 -20.91
N GLY A 131 -0.35 -15.72 -19.63
CA GLY A 131 0.19 -16.65 -18.66
C GLY A 131 -0.22 -16.29 -17.25
N TRP A 132 -0.29 -17.32 -16.42
CA TRP A 132 -0.49 -17.24 -14.98
C TRP A 132 0.52 -18.13 -14.29
N ALA A 133 1.11 -17.64 -13.20
CA ALA A 133 1.92 -18.45 -12.31
C ALA A 133 1.54 -18.17 -10.88
N GLU A 134 1.12 -19.19 -10.14
CA GLU A 134 0.79 -19.05 -8.72
C GLU A 134 2.06 -18.80 -7.91
N MET A 135 1.99 -17.85 -6.98
CA MET A 135 3.07 -17.50 -6.07
C MET A 135 2.59 -17.67 -4.64
N GLY A 136 3.42 -18.32 -3.82
CA GLY A 136 3.12 -18.36 -2.40
C GLY A 136 1.93 -19.23 -2.04
N SER A 137 1.86 -20.42 -2.65
CA SER A 137 0.81 -21.41 -2.35
C SER A 137 0.72 -21.76 -0.88
N PRO A 138 -0.50 -22.00 -0.35
CA PRO A 138 -0.71 -22.41 1.03
C PRO A 138 0.15 -23.64 1.39
N GLY A 139 0.92 -23.53 2.46
CA GLY A 139 1.74 -24.61 3.01
C GLY A 139 3.23 -24.55 2.69
N ALA A 140 3.66 -23.95 1.57
CA ALA A 140 5.08 -23.80 1.24
C ALA A 140 5.54 -22.34 1.33
N THR A 141 4.74 -21.40 0.81
CA THR A 141 5.07 -19.99 0.76
C THR A 141 3.77 -19.19 0.98
N GLU A 142 3.39 -19.03 2.23
CA GLU A 142 2.11 -18.40 2.56
C GLU A 142 2.10 -16.90 2.29
N THR A 143 0.97 -16.43 1.81
CA THR A 143 0.67 -15.02 1.63
C THR A 143 -0.50 -14.59 2.49
N ALA A 144 -0.37 -13.45 3.13
CA ALA A 144 -1.42 -12.83 3.92
C ALA A 144 -1.53 -11.34 3.60
N GLN A 145 -2.53 -10.69 4.13
CA GLN A 145 -2.77 -9.28 3.92
C GLN A 145 -3.32 -8.61 5.16
N VAL A 146 -3.02 -7.33 5.29
CA VAL A 146 -3.66 -6.41 6.24
C VAL A 146 -4.08 -5.14 5.51
N HIS A 147 -5.01 -4.39 6.08
CA HIS A 147 -5.20 -3.00 5.69
C HIS A 147 -4.18 -2.13 6.44
N PRO A 148 -3.14 -1.56 5.80
CA PRO A 148 -2.01 -0.95 6.50
C PRO A 148 -2.40 0.19 7.43
N TYR A 149 -3.34 1.05 7.01
CA TYR A 149 -3.82 2.15 7.83
C TYR A 149 -4.47 1.63 9.12
N HIS A 150 -5.39 0.68 9.00
CA HIS A 150 -6.08 0.11 10.16
C HIS A 150 -5.15 -0.70 11.06
N PHE A 151 -4.19 -1.43 10.48
CA PHE A 151 -3.15 -2.12 11.26
C PHE A 151 -2.32 -1.11 12.07
N THR A 152 -1.77 -0.09 11.43
CA THR A 152 -0.89 0.87 12.09
C THR A 152 -1.62 1.67 13.18
N THR A 153 -2.85 2.10 12.93
CA THR A 153 -3.66 2.82 13.93
C THR A 153 -4.05 1.91 15.10
N SER A 154 -4.43 0.66 14.83
CA SER A 154 -4.75 -0.32 15.88
C SER A 154 -3.55 -0.64 16.77
N ILE A 155 -2.36 -0.80 16.19
CA ILE A 155 -1.14 -1.04 16.99
C ILE A 155 -0.78 0.19 17.82
N ALA A 156 -0.99 1.40 17.29
CA ALA A 156 -0.80 2.63 18.05
C ALA A 156 -1.77 2.74 19.25
N GLU A 157 -3.04 2.42 19.05
CA GLU A 157 -4.04 2.35 20.13
C GLU A 157 -3.66 1.31 21.20
N LEU A 158 -3.20 0.14 20.79
CA LEU A 158 -2.75 -0.90 21.71
C LEU A 158 -1.53 -0.44 22.53
N ALA A 159 -0.61 0.28 21.91
CA ALA A 159 0.54 0.86 22.60
C ALA A 159 0.11 1.90 23.64
N GLN A 160 -0.87 2.77 23.31
CA GLN A 160 -1.43 3.74 24.25
C GLN A 160 -2.14 3.06 25.43
N LYS A 161 -2.94 2.02 25.16
CA LYS A 161 -3.58 1.22 26.23
C LYS A 161 -2.57 0.55 27.15
N ALA A 162 -1.39 0.23 26.63
CA ALA A 162 -0.27 -0.32 27.40
C ALA A 162 0.62 0.75 28.07
N GLY A 163 0.22 2.05 28.07
CA GLY A 163 0.91 3.12 28.78
C GLY A 163 1.86 3.97 27.94
N ALA A 164 1.90 3.80 26.61
CA ALA A 164 2.64 4.73 25.75
C ALA A 164 1.87 6.04 25.49
N THR A 165 2.57 7.13 25.41
CA THR A 165 2.02 8.43 25.01
C THR A 165 2.33 8.71 23.56
N ILE A 166 1.33 9.12 22.76
CA ILE A 166 1.51 9.53 21.37
C ILE A 166 1.21 11.01 21.24
N LYS A 167 2.18 11.78 20.77
CA LYS A 167 2.03 13.21 20.44
C LYS A 167 2.06 13.38 18.93
N THR A 168 0.95 13.76 18.35
CA THR A 168 0.83 14.16 16.94
C THR A 168 1.16 15.64 16.76
N ASN A 169 1.32 16.11 15.52
CA ASN A 169 1.81 17.44 15.19
C ASN A 169 3.19 17.79 15.80
N ALA A 170 3.91 16.81 16.30
CA ALA A 170 5.18 16.96 17.00
C ALA A 170 6.35 16.64 16.06
N LYS A 171 6.77 17.63 15.28
CA LYS A 171 7.87 17.47 14.31
C LYS A 171 9.22 17.56 15.01
N VAL A 172 9.92 16.43 15.17
CA VAL A 172 11.29 16.42 15.70
C VAL A 172 12.19 17.27 14.81
N THR A 173 12.85 18.25 15.43
CA THR A 173 13.76 19.19 14.78
C THR A 173 15.21 18.90 15.10
N ARG A 174 15.49 18.41 16.32
CA ARG A 174 16.85 18.14 16.76
C ARG A 174 16.94 17.06 17.84
N LEU A 175 17.98 16.23 17.75
CA LEU A 175 18.42 15.33 18.81
C LEU A 175 19.62 15.97 19.50
N ILE A 176 19.55 16.13 20.82
CA ILE A 176 20.64 16.66 21.65
C ILE A 176 21.39 15.45 22.22
N THR A 177 22.64 15.33 21.83
CA THR A 177 23.50 14.21 22.22
C THR A 177 24.82 14.74 22.77
N SER A 178 25.38 14.08 23.76
CA SER A 178 26.77 14.19 24.15
C SER A 178 27.64 13.16 23.43
N LYS A 179 28.91 13.04 23.83
CA LYS A 179 29.82 12.05 23.20
C LYS A 179 29.35 10.59 23.32
N ARG A 180 28.54 10.25 24.33
CA ARG A 180 28.17 8.87 24.68
C ARG A 180 26.69 8.67 25.04
N SER A 181 25.89 9.73 25.09
CA SER A 181 24.49 9.65 25.53
C SER A 181 23.59 10.55 24.71
N VAL A 182 22.33 10.20 24.71
CA VAL A 182 21.25 11.09 24.27
C VAL A 182 20.81 11.89 25.50
N GLU A 183 20.59 13.19 25.36
CA GLU A 183 20.23 14.07 26.46
C GLU A 183 18.80 14.59 26.32
N ALA A 184 18.41 14.94 25.10
CA ALA A 184 17.08 15.50 24.87
C ALA A 184 16.64 15.40 23.41
N VAL A 185 15.34 15.61 23.21
CA VAL A 185 14.71 15.75 21.89
C VAL A 185 14.00 17.10 21.82
N GLU A 186 14.30 17.89 20.79
CA GLU A 186 13.53 19.10 20.47
C GLU A 186 12.54 18.79 19.34
N PHE A 187 11.33 19.29 19.48
CA PHE A 187 10.30 19.18 18.45
C PHE A 187 9.50 20.47 18.34
N LEU A 188 9.05 20.76 17.13
CA LEU A 188 8.11 21.82 16.83
C LEU A 188 6.69 21.28 16.95
N ASP A 189 5.88 21.88 17.82
CA ASP A 189 4.43 21.68 17.81
C ASP A 189 3.86 22.47 16.62
N ARG A 190 3.36 21.73 15.62
CA ARG A 190 2.84 22.32 14.38
C ARG A 190 1.45 22.96 14.55
N THR A 191 0.84 22.82 15.70
CA THR A 191 -0.44 23.45 16.03
C THR A 191 -0.22 24.86 16.59
N THR A 192 0.79 25.02 17.46
CA THR A 192 1.08 26.30 18.13
C THR A 192 2.28 27.04 17.52
N ASP A 193 3.05 26.37 16.66
CA ASP A 193 4.34 26.82 16.11
C ASP A 193 5.42 27.06 17.18
N GLU A 194 5.27 26.41 18.34
CA GLU A 194 6.20 26.53 19.48
C GLU A 194 7.18 25.36 19.48
N THR A 195 8.42 25.62 19.87
CA THR A 195 9.43 24.60 20.07
C THR A 195 9.43 24.10 21.49
N HIS A 196 9.30 22.79 21.65
CA HIS A 196 9.33 22.09 22.93
C HIS A 196 10.57 21.21 23.05
N LYS A 197 10.96 20.91 24.28
CA LYS A 197 12.10 20.06 24.60
C LYS A 197 11.68 19.00 25.61
N ILE A 198 12.00 17.73 25.29
CA ILE A 198 11.89 16.61 26.23
C ILE A 198 13.30 16.33 26.75
N THR A 199 13.50 16.43 28.05
CA THR A 199 14.74 16.09 28.77
C THR A 199 14.61 14.71 29.42
N ASP A 200 15.67 14.23 30.06
CA ASP A 200 15.71 12.97 30.79
C ASP A 200 15.41 11.76 29.91
N VAL A 201 15.89 11.82 28.67
CA VAL A 201 15.73 10.75 27.67
C VAL A 201 16.86 9.75 27.85
N THR A 202 16.52 8.48 28.09
CA THR A 202 17.51 7.39 28.18
C THR A 202 17.85 6.81 26.79
N ASP A 203 16.85 6.66 25.95
CA ASP A 203 16.98 6.04 24.63
C ASP A 203 16.10 6.74 23.58
N ILE A 204 16.60 6.80 22.35
CA ILE A 204 15.82 7.29 21.20
C ILE A 204 15.82 6.23 20.10
N ILE A 205 14.62 5.88 19.66
CA ILE A 205 14.42 5.03 18.48
C ILE A 205 13.94 5.93 17.33
N VAL A 206 14.79 6.11 16.32
CA VAL A 206 14.42 6.88 15.13
C VAL A 206 13.75 5.97 14.12
N ALA A 207 12.43 6.08 14.02
CA ALA A 207 11.58 5.34 13.08
C ALA A 207 10.87 6.31 12.10
N ALA A 208 11.61 7.31 11.62
CA ALA A 208 11.07 8.45 10.88
C ALA A 208 10.91 8.17 9.36
N GLY A 209 10.93 6.90 8.93
CA GLY A 209 10.77 6.53 7.53
C GLY A 209 11.72 7.30 6.60
N PRO A 210 11.23 7.90 5.51
CA PRO A 210 12.07 8.62 4.54
C PRO A 210 12.71 9.90 5.13
N TRP A 211 12.26 10.37 6.29
CA TRP A 211 12.85 11.54 6.97
C TRP A 211 14.00 11.18 7.91
N THR A 212 14.29 9.88 8.10
CA THR A 212 15.37 9.41 8.98
C THR A 212 16.71 10.08 8.64
N GLY A 213 17.04 10.19 7.36
CA GLY A 213 18.29 10.84 6.92
C GLY A 213 18.39 12.32 7.28
N ARG A 214 17.27 13.03 7.53
CA ARG A 214 17.27 14.41 8.01
C ARG A 214 17.58 14.51 9.50
N ILE A 215 17.10 13.52 10.27
CA ILE A 215 17.31 13.46 11.72
C ILE A 215 18.68 12.87 12.03
N LEU A 216 19.06 11.83 11.26
CA LEU A 216 20.32 11.11 11.35
C LEU A 216 21.04 11.10 10.00
N PRO A 217 21.77 12.15 9.61
CA PRO A 217 22.40 12.24 8.28
C PRO A 217 23.40 11.11 7.98
N ARG A 218 24.04 10.55 9.02
CA ARG A 218 24.97 9.40 8.87
C ARG A 218 24.28 8.09 8.53
N SER A 219 22.94 7.98 8.69
CA SER A 219 22.17 6.76 8.38
C SER A 219 22.11 6.45 6.89
N LYS A 220 22.33 7.46 6.01
CA LYS A 220 22.19 7.36 4.55
C LYS A 220 20.82 6.85 4.10
N VAL A 221 19.78 7.05 4.92
CA VAL A 221 18.40 6.71 4.58
C VAL A 221 17.81 7.81 3.71
N GLU A 222 17.35 7.43 2.54
CA GLU A 222 16.71 8.32 1.57
C GLU A 222 15.26 7.90 1.33
N GLY A 223 14.45 8.86 0.88
CA GLY A 223 13.05 8.62 0.54
C GLY A 223 12.90 8.29 -0.94
N LEU A 224 12.21 7.20 -1.24
CA LEU A 224 11.77 6.88 -2.58
C LEU A 224 10.30 7.28 -2.75
N ARG A 225 10.00 8.04 -3.80
CA ARG A 225 8.62 8.42 -4.11
C ARG A 225 7.97 7.32 -4.94
N ALA A 226 6.85 6.82 -4.46
CA ALA A 226 6.00 5.86 -5.18
C ALA A 226 4.61 6.45 -5.38
N HIS A 227 3.93 6.04 -6.46
CA HIS A 227 2.54 6.37 -6.73
C HIS A 227 1.68 5.13 -6.55
N SER A 228 0.50 5.33 -6.01
CA SER A 228 -0.51 4.30 -5.91
C SER A 228 -1.90 4.87 -6.17
N VAL A 229 -2.79 3.99 -6.61
CA VAL A 229 -4.21 4.29 -6.80
C VAL A 229 -5.00 3.34 -5.94
N VAL A 230 -6.02 3.84 -5.27
CA VAL A 230 -6.96 3.03 -4.50
C VAL A 230 -8.33 3.17 -5.15
N TYR A 231 -8.92 2.03 -5.48
CA TYR A 231 -10.27 1.91 -6.00
C TYR A 231 -11.21 1.47 -4.88
N ASP A 232 -12.37 2.10 -4.80
CA ASP A 232 -13.45 1.71 -3.91
C ASP A 232 -14.26 0.61 -4.61
N VAL A 233 -13.85 -0.64 -4.43
CA VAL A 233 -14.40 -1.82 -5.12
C VAL A 233 -14.16 -3.06 -4.30
N ASN A 234 -15.14 -3.98 -4.29
CA ASN A 234 -15.02 -5.27 -3.65
C ASN A 234 -14.68 -6.32 -4.72
N VAL A 235 -13.52 -6.94 -4.57
CA VAL A 235 -12.98 -7.95 -5.49
C VAL A 235 -12.51 -9.17 -4.71
N THR A 236 -12.41 -10.31 -5.38
CA THR A 236 -11.88 -11.54 -4.78
C THR A 236 -10.45 -11.35 -4.25
N PRO A 237 -10.09 -11.98 -3.11
CA PRO A 237 -8.86 -11.68 -2.38
C PRO A 237 -7.62 -12.30 -3.03
N TYR A 238 -7.13 -11.62 -4.05
CA TYR A 238 -5.85 -11.93 -4.71
C TYR A 238 -4.88 -10.77 -4.61
N ALA A 239 -3.58 -11.10 -4.54
CA ALA A 239 -2.49 -10.21 -4.87
C ALA A 239 -1.92 -10.63 -6.22
N VAL A 240 -1.90 -9.71 -7.17
CA VAL A 240 -1.46 -9.99 -8.53
C VAL A 240 -0.31 -9.08 -8.91
N PHE A 241 0.80 -9.69 -9.28
CA PHE A 241 1.92 -9.04 -9.94
C PHE A 241 1.71 -9.14 -11.45
N THR A 242 1.82 -8.04 -12.17
CA THR A 242 1.50 -8.03 -13.60
C THR A 242 2.70 -7.69 -14.46
N ASP A 243 2.73 -8.25 -15.66
CA ASP A 243 3.56 -7.79 -16.78
C ASP A 243 2.64 -7.58 -17.98
N ILE A 244 2.29 -6.33 -18.27
CA ILE A 244 1.28 -5.96 -19.26
C ILE A 244 1.96 -5.32 -20.45
N GLU A 245 1.84 -5.94 -21.62
CA GLU A 245 2.23 -5.33 -22.88
C GLU A 245 1.09 -4.48 -23.44
N LEU A 246 1.39 -3.21 -23.73
CA LEU A 246 0.46 -2.24 -24.27
C LEU A 246 0.74 -1.99 -25.77
N PRO A 247 -0.26 -1.60 -26.57
CA PRO A 247 -0.06 -1.23 -27.97
C PRO A 247 1.06 -0.21 -28.14
N SER A 248 1.85 -0.38 -29.22
CA SER A 248 3.03 0.44 -29.47
C SER A 248 2.75 1.95 -29.55
N ASP A 249 1.54 2.32 -29.96
CA ASP A 249 1.05 3.70 -30.07
C ASP A 249 0.15 4.14 -28.92
N PHE A 250 -0.03 3.31 -27.90
CA PHE A 250 -0.83 3.68 -26.73
C PHE A 250 -0.24 4.89 -26.02
N ILE A 251 -1.04 5.92 -25.88
CA ILE A 251 -0.73 7.11 -25.07
C ILE A 251 -1.86 7.26 -24.05
N PRO A 252 -1.57 7.33 -22.74
CA PRO A 252 -2.61 7.58 -21.74
C PRO A 252 -3.40 8.86 -22.06
N GLU A 253 -4.71 8.81 -21.89
CA GLU A 253 -5.64 9.88 -22.28
C GLU A 253 -5.24 11.26 -21.74
N HIS A 254 -4.85 11.33 -20.46
CA HIS A 254 -4.42 12.58 -19.84
C HIS A 254 -3.18 13.19 -20.52
N ARG A 255 -2.30 12.35 -21.09
CA ARG A 255 -1.12 12.80 -21.84
C ARG A 255 -1.49 13.18 -23.28
N ALA A 256 -2.36 12.41 -23.91
CA ALA A 256 -2.87 12.71 -25.24
C ALA A 256 -3.58 14.07 -25.27
N LYS A 257 -4.43 14.37 -24.27
CA LYS A 257 -5.08 15.68 -24.09
C LYS A 257 -4.10 16.85 -23.95
N MET A 258 -2.89 16.60 -23.47
CA MET A 258 -1.82 17.61 -23.34
C MET A 258 -0.85 17.60 -24.52
N GLY A 259 -1.11 16.84 -25.58
CA GLY A 259 -0.20 16.69 -26.73
C GLY A 259 1.14 16.01 -26.38
N GLN A 260 1.19 15.27 -25.27
CA GLN A 260 2.42 14.66 -24.78
C GLN A 260 2.60 13.25 -25.33
N LYS A 261 3.86 12.85 -25.55
CA LYS A 261 4.21 11.48 -25.97
C LYS A 261 4.14 10.49 -24.82
N ARG A 262 4.06 9.19 -25.15
CA ARG A 262 4.23 8.08 -24.21
C ARG A 262 5.59 8.14 -23.53
N GLN A 263 5.63 7.89 -22.21
CA GLN A 263 6.88 7.82 -21.44
C GLN A 263 7.32 6.40 -21.09
N HIS A 264 6.39 5.43 -21.05
CA HIS A 264 6.73 4.04 -20.75
C HIS A 264 7.19 3.27 -22.00
N LYS A 265 7.96 2.20 -21.80
CA LYS A 265 8.56 1.39 -22.89
C LYS A 265 7.60 0.42 -23.60
N GLY A 266 6.30 0.46 -23.32
CA GLY A 266 5.30 -0.44 -23.90
C GLY A 266 4.91 -1.59 -22.98
N ARG A 267 5.74 -1.97 -22.00
CA ARG A 267 5.37 -2.88 -20.92
C ARG A 267 5.26 -2.11 -19.60
N VAL A 268 4.28 -2.46 -18.81
CA VAL A 268 4.02 -1.90 -17.48
C VAL A 268 3.74 -3.05 -16.51
N ASP A 269 4.22 -2.91 -15.29
CA ASP A 269 4.22 -3.94 -14.26
C ASP A 269 3.56 -3.48 -12.94
N PRO A 270 2.31 -2.97 -12.96
CA PRO A 270 1.64 -2.64 -11.72
C PRO A 270 1.35 -3.89 -10.88
N GLU A 271 1.51 -3.73 -9.57
CA GLU A 271 1.05 -4.69 -8.59
C GLU A 271 -0.36 -4.31 -8.16
N ILE A 272 -1.28 -5.28 -8.09
CA ILE A 272 -2.68 -5.04 -7.75
C ILE A 272 -3.06 -5.95 -6.58
N TYR A 273 -3.57 -5.35 -5.52
CA TYR A 273 -3.95 -6.06 -4.31
C TYR A 273 -5.41 -5.79 -3.95
N ALA A 274 -6.19 -6.85 -3.84
CA ALA A 274 -7.53 -6.79 -3.25
C ALA A 274 -7.39 -6.47 -1.76
N ARG A 275 -7.49 -5.20 -1.36
CA ARG A 275 -7.37 -4.81 0.04
C ARG A 275 -8.65 -5.13 0.82
N PRO A 276 -8.54 -5.41 2.14
CA PRO A 276 -9.71 -5.55 3.00
C PRO A 276 -10.61 -4.30 2.97
N PHE A 277 -11.88 -4.50 3.34
CA PHE A 277 -12.88 -3.43 3.47
C PHE A 277 -13.30 -2.75 2.16
N GLY A 278 -13.29 -3.51 1.06
CA GLY A 278 -13.83 -3.04 -0.23
C GLY A 278 -12.92 -2.09 -0.97
N GLU A 279 -11.62 -2.28 -0.87
CA GLU A 279 -10.65 -1.53 -1.64
C GLU A 279 -9.83 -2.43 -2.56
N ALA A 280 -9.44 -1.93 -3.74
CA ALA A 280 -8.35 -2.48 -4.53
C ALA A 280 -7.23 -1.44 -4.62
N TYR A 281 -6.01 -1.88 -4.34
CA TYR A 281 -4.82 -1.04 -4.37
C TYR A 281 -3.96 -1.41 -5.56
N ALA A 282 -3.57 -0.42 -6.35
CA ALA A 282 -2.62 -0.60 -7.44
C ALA A 282 -1.41 0.31 -7.24
N CYS A 283 -0.21 -0.24 -7.39
CA CYS A 283 1.03 0.54 -7.43
C CYS A 283 1.91 0.07 -8.58
N GLY A 284 2.74 0.95 -9.10
CA GLY A 284 3.70 0.63 -10.13
C GLY A 284 5.13 0.86 -9.65
N LYS A 285 6.10 0.46 -10.47
CA LYS A 285 7.51 0.73 -10.22
C LYS A 285 7.73 2.21 -9.97
N SER A 286 8.53 2.51 -8.97
CA SER A 286 9.02 3.85 -8.73
C SER A 286 9.74 4.35 -9.97
N LEU A 287 9.35 5.53 -10.45
CA LEU A 287 10.12 6.24 -11.46
C LEU A 287 11.47 6.60 -10.83
N ASN A 288 12.50 5.83 -11.11
CA ASN A 288 13.87 6.28 -10.88
C ASN A 288 14.09 7.50 -11.78
N ASN A 289 13.92 8.68 -11.23
CA ASN A 289 14.43 9.91 -11.81
C ASN A 289 15.97 9.87 -11.70
N GLN A 290 16.62 9.05 -12.51
CA GLN A 290 17.97 9.35 -12.95
C GLN A 290 17.83 10.53 -13.92
N HIS A 291 18.37 11.67 -13.53
CA HIS A 291 18.43 12.95 -14.23
C HIS A 291 17.22 13.90 -14.11
N ASP A 292 17.06 14.49 -12.95
CA ASP A 292 16.70 15.90 -12.87
C ASP A 292 17.36 16.57 -11.65
N HIS A 293 18.61 16.94 -11.79
CA HIS A 293 19.37 17.74 -10.81
C HIS A 293 19.10 19.26 -10.93
N SER A 294 18.06 19.66 -11.65
CA SER A 294 17.90 21.08 -12.04
C SER A 294 16.79 21.85 -11.31
N THR A 295 16.18 21.33 -10.25
CA THR A 295 15.31 22.18 -9.44
C THR A 295 15.59 22.03 -7.95
N ASN A 296 16.18 23.08 -7.41
CA ASN A 296 16.46 23.31 -5.98
C ASN A 296 15.17 23.52 -5.17
N ARG A 297 14.16 22.64 -5.34
CA ARG A 297 12.98 22.54 -4.51
C ARG A 297 13.10 21.28 -3.68
N GLY A 298 13.20 21.48 -2.36
CA GLY A 298 13.26 20.38 -1.40
C GLY A 298 12.21 19.29 -1.70
N PRO A 299 12.49 18.02 -1.40
CA PRO A 299 11.64 16.90 -1.78
C PRO A 299 10.25 17.09 -1.19
N CYS A 300 9.28 17.34 -2.07
CA CYS A 300 7.87 17.29 -1.71
C CYS A 300 7.50 15.82 -1.48
N ILE A 301 7.48 15.40 -0.23
CA ILE A 301 7.13 14.04 0.17
C ILE A 301 5.63 14.01 0.44
N GLU A 302 4.84 14.16 -0.62
CA GLU A 302 3.43 13.81 -0.60
C GLU A 302 3.24 12.51 -1.38
N CYS A 303 2.95 11.42 -0.66
CA CYS A 303 2.35 10.26 -1.29
C CYS A 303 0.95 10.66 -1.77
N TYR A 304 0.80 10.90 -3.04
CA TYR A 304 -0.51 11.14 -3.64
C TYR A 304 -1.23 9.79 -3.76
N THR A 305 -2.16 9.54 -2.87
CA THR A 305 -3.17 8.48 -3.04
C THR A 305 -4.40 9.16 -3.63
N ARG A 306 -4.72 8.87 -4.88
CA ARG A 306 -5.95 9.35 -5.50
C ARG A 306 -7.04 8.31 -5.22
N ARG A 307 -8.04 8.67 -4.42
CA ARG A 307 -9.25 7.87 -4.25
C ARG A 307 -10.19 8.19 -5.40
N THR A 308 -10.48 7.21 -6.25
CA THR A 308 -11.55 7.33 -7.25
C THR A 308 -12.79 6.60 -6.70
N ARG A 309 -13.84 7.34 -6.39
CA ARG A 309 -15.15 6.77 -6.08
C ARG A 309 -15.88 6.47 -7.40
N GLN A 310 -16.09 5.21 -7.71
CA GLN A 310 -17.17 4.85 -8.61
C GLN A 310 -18.48 5.04 -7.84
N ARG A 311 -19.37 5.93 -8.34
CA ARG A 311 -20.71 6.07 -7.79
C ARG A 311 -21.46 4.78 -8.06
N ARG A 312 -21.84 4.04 -7.01
CA ARG A 312 -22.85 2.98 -7.13
C ARG A 312 -24.18 3.61 -7.57
N PRO A 313 -24.91 2.98 -8.51
CA PRO A 313 -26.30 3.33 -8.70
C PRO A 313 -27.06 3.02 -7.41
N THR A 314 -27.74 4.01 -6.85
CA THR A 314 -28.64 3.83 -5.72
C THR A 314 -29.86 3.06 -6.19
N THR A 315 -29.86 1.75 -6.04
CA THR A 315 -31.12 0.98 -6.06
C THR A 315 -31.89 1.33 -4.80
N ARG A 316 -32.91 2.17 -4.95
CA ARG A 316 -33.95 2.36 -3.93
C ARG A 316 -34.71 1.02 -3.77
N TYR A 317 -34.39 0.27 -2.77
CA TYR A 317 -35.31 -0.74 -2.25
C TYR A 317 -36.43 -0.01 -1.50
N GLY A 318 -37.65 -0.12 -2.04
CA GLY A 318 -38.87 0.33 -1.36
C GLY A 318 -39.02 -0.40 -0.03
N ARG A 319 -39.31 0.35 1.02
CA ARG A 319 -39.75 -0.20 2.32
C ARG A 319 -41.08 -0.91 2.11
N PRO A 320 -41.29 -2.12 2.67
CA PRO A 320 -42.64 -2.65 2.83
C PRO A 320 -43.33 -1.85 3.91
N GLY A 321 -44.55 -1.42 3.63
CA GLY A 321 -45.45 -0.78 4.60
C GLY A 321 -45.97 -1.75 5.66
N PRO A 322 -46.45 -1.21 6.78
CA PRO A 322 -46.94 -2.04 7.89
C PRO A 322 -48.28 -2.69 7.57
N ILE A 323 -48.42 -3.95 7.93
CA ILE A 323 -49.69 -4.61 8.25
C ILE A 323 -49.70 -4.85 9.73
#